data_37ff913a7fd02f37193416e583772a94
#
_entry.id   37ff913a7fd02f37193416e583772a94
#
_cell.length_a   1.000
_cell.length_b   1.000
_cell.length_c   1.000
_cell.angle_alpha   90.00
_cell.angle_beta   90.00
_cell.angle_gamma   90.00
#
_symmetry.space_group_name_H-M   'P 1'
#
loop_
_entity.id
_entity.type
_entity.pdbx_description
1 polymer ?
#
loop_
_entity_poly.entity_id
_entity_poly.type
_entity_poly.pdbx_seq_one_letter_code
_entity_poly.pdbx_strand_id
1 'polypeptide(L)'
;MMRENTKKKARSIEMVTGSLWKNILFFSIPLMCSQLLEVMFNLSDVAVVGHFADYKALGAVGSTTLLVTLFTGFLIGMGSGVNVRVAHALGAKNHENTVETIQTSLFLCTLIGLLIGAVCFFFSGGMLRLLNTKEDLIDQASLYLRIYALCMPAMGIYDFGNGVLSARGETKRPLYYLAIAGVLNVLLNLFFVIVFHMAAAGVATATAIAQYVSAGLIMIHLIRRKDECHVSLKNIRFHRDAGVRVLMIGIPAGIQSAVFAIANLFVQAGVNSFNTITVSGNAAATNADSLIFNVLYAFYTGCSSFMSQNYGAGNKKRILKSYFVCLFYSFSASVLLGVLLFVFGHQFLSLFATDTAVIDAGMQRIRIMAFSYAVSVFMDCTTAASRGIGKTIVPTIIILLGSCAFRIVWIYTIFAWIHTIPSLYLLYVFSWLITSAAEIIYFTISYRKLNC
;
A
#
# COMPACT_ATOMS: atom_id res chain seq x y z
N MET A 1 32.39 2.07 -40.89
CA MET A 1 31.19 1.27 -40.63
C MET A 1 31.17 0.89 -39.14
N MET A 2 30.75 1.79 -38.29
CA MET A 2 30.60 1.57 -36.83
C MET A 2 29.22 1.03 -36.58
N ARG A 3 29.10 -0.23 -36.18
CA ARG A 3 27.88 -0.82 -35.68
C ARG A 3 27.64 -0.27 -34.24
N GLU A 4 26.70 0.65 -34.12
CA GLU A 4 26.14 1.08 -32.85
C GLU A 4 25.49 -0.12 -32.14
N ASN A 5 26.17 -0.56 -31.08
CA ASN A 5 25.62 -1.53 -30.13
C ASN A 5 24.53 -0.82 -29.32
N THR A 6 23.32 -0.78 -29.84
CA THR A 6 22.12 -0.36 -29.10
C THR A 6 21.76 -1.44 -28.06
N LYS A 7 22.47 -1.44 -26.91
CA LYS A 7 21.94 -2.06 -25.72
C LYS A 7 20.56 -1.48 -25.48
N LYS A 8 19.50 -2.30 -25.58
CA LYS A 8 18.12 -1.94 -25.25
C LYS A 8 18.11 -1.37 -23.84
N LYS A 9 18.22 -0.04 -23.69
CA LYS A 9 17.90 0.65 -22.44
C LYS A 9 16.48 0.24 -22.07
N ALA A 10 16.26 -0.21 -20.86
CA ALA A 10 14.91 -0.42 -20.33
C ALA A 10 14.15 0.91 -20.50
N ARG A 11 13.21 0.92 -21.45
CA ARG A 11 12.56 2.16 -21.91
C ARG A 11 11.63 2.62 -20.80
N SER A 12 11.92 3.75 -20.18
CA SER A 12 10.99 4.41 -19.26
C SER A 12 9.68 4.72 -19.99
N ILE A 13 8.56 4.62 -19.29
CA ILE A 13 7.25 4.93 -19.87
C ILE A 13 7.07 6.45 -19.89
N GLU A 14 6.79 6.98 -21.08
CA GLU A 14 6.52 8.40 -21.28
C GLU A 14 5.15 8.76 -20.74
N MET A 15 5.10 9.67 -19.75
CA MET A 15 3.82 10.05 -19.10
C MET A 15 3.22 11.32 -19.73
N VAL A 16 4.08 12.23 -20.21
CA VAL A 16 3.64 13.53 -20.76
C VAL A 16 3.25 13.42 -22.24
N THR A 17 3.79 12.42 -22.96
CA THR A 17 3.55 12.21 -24.38
C THR A 17 2.97 10.83 -24.68
N GLY A 18 2.57 10.59 -25.92
CA GLY A 18 2.06 9.29 -26.36
C GLY A 18 0.67 8.92 -25.87
N SER A 19 0.29 7.65 -26.09
CA SER A 19 -1.04 7.11 -25.73
C SER A 19 -1.15 6.86 -24.24
N LEU A 20 -2.08 7.54 -23.56
CA LEU A 20 -2.36 7.34 -22.13
C LEU A 20 -2.83 5.91 -21.84
N TRP A 21 -3.72 5.36 -22.67
CA TRP A 21 -4.22 4.00 -22.51
C TRP A 21 -3.11 2.98 -22.42
N LYS A 22 -2.23 2.93 -23.41
CA LYS A 22 -1.10 1.99 -23.41
C LYS A 22 -0.14 2.27 -22.25
N ASN A 23 0.21 3.54 -22.05
CA ASN A 23 1.24 3.90 -21.07
C ASN A 23 0.80 3.62 -19.65
N ILE A 24 -0.44 3.94 -19.27
CA ILE A 24 -0.99 3.65 -17.94
C ILE A 24 -1.10 2.14 -17.72
N LEU A 25 -1.58 1.37 -18.70
CA LEU A 25 -1.67 -0.08 -18.57
C LEU A 25 -0.30 -0.73 -18.36
N PHE A 26 0.68 -0.42 -19.23
CA PHE A 26 2.03 -0.98 -19.10
C PHE A 26 2.79 -0.48 -17.86
N PHE A 27 2.42 0.67 -17.32
CA PHE A 27 2.92 1.16 -16.04
C PHE A 27 2.34 0.37 -14.87
N SER A 28 1.04 0.11 -14.90
CA SER A 28 0.33 -0.52 -13.78
C SER A 28 0.58 -2.03 -13.68
N ILE A 29 0.75 -2.76 -14.78
CA ILE A 29 0.98 -4.21 -14.75
C ILE A 29 2.16 -4.61 -13.85
N PRO A 30 3.37 -4.03 -13.97
CA PRO A 30 4.47 -4.42 -13.07
C PRO A 30 4.20 -4.07 -11.60
N LEU A 31 3.48 -2.97 -11.34
CA LEU A 31 3.07 -2.62 -9.97
C LEU A 31 2.06 -3.61 -9.42
N MET A 32 1.09 -4.05 -10.21
CA MET A 32 0.15 -5.11 -9.82
C MET A 32 0.90 -6.40 -9.46
N CYS A 33 1.85 -6.81 -10.31
CA CYS A 33 2.70 -7.97 -10.02
C CYS A 33 3.49 -7.79 -8.72
N SER A 34 4.03 -6.59 -8.44
CA SER A 34 4.74 -6.31 -7.19
C SER A 34 3.82 -6.46 -5.98
N GLN A 35 2.62 -5.90 -6.04
CA GLN A 35 1.64 -5.99 -4.96
C GLN A 35 1.19 -7.43 -4.69
N LEU A 36 0.93 -8.20 -5.76
CA LEU A 36 0.56 -9.62 -5.63
C LEU A 36 1.72 -10.46 -5.06
N LEU A 37 2.97 -10.19 -5.47
CA LEU A 37 4.15 -10.85 -4.90
C LEU A 37 4.29 -10.55 -3.40
N GLU A 38 4.07 -9.31 -2.98
CA GLU A 38 4.14 -8.92 -1.57
C GLU A 38 3.10 -9.68 -0.72
N VAL A 39 1.86 -9.83 -1.24
CA VAL A 39 0.84 -10.67 -0.59
C VAL A 39 1.28 -12.12 -0.50
N MET A 40 1.85 -12.67 -1.58
CA MET A 40 2.33 -14.07 -1.59
C MET A 40 3.47 -14.28 -0.58
N PHE A 41 4.38 -13.33 -0.43
CA PHE A 41 5.47 -13.44 0.56
C PHE A 41 4.94 -13.37 1.99
N ASN A 42 4.01 -12.47 2.29
CA ASN A 42 3.35 -12.41 3.59
C ASN A 42 2.60 -13.72 3.93
N LEU A 43 1.90 -14.30 2.94
CA LEU A 43 1.25 -15.61 3.12
C LEU A 43 2.27 -16.73 3.35
N SER A 44 3.42 -16.69 2.67
CA SER A 44 4.51 -17.65 2.87
C SER A 44 5.10 -17.54 4.28
N ASP A 45 5.28 -16.32 4.81
CA ASP A 45 5.76 -16.09 6.17
C ASP A 45 4.85 -16.77 7.20
N VAL A 46 3.52 -16.53 7.07
CA VAL A 46 2.52 -17.14 7.96
C VAL A 46 2.47 -18.66 7.79
N ALA A 47 2.58 -19.16 6.55
CA ALA A 47 2.56 -20.61 6.28
C ALA A 47 3.78 -21.32 6.87
N VAL A 48 4.97 -20.74 6.76
CA VAL A 48 6.19 -21.32 7.32
C VAL A 48 6.11 -21.39 8.85
N VAL A 49 5.65 -20.31 9.52
CA VAL A 49 5.46 -20.33 10.97
C VAL A 49 4.38 -21.34 11.38
N GLY A 50 3.26 -21.37 10.64
CA GLY A 50 2.13 -22.26 10.97
C GLY A 50 2.43 -23.75 10.80
N HIS A 51 3.36 -24.14 9.88
CA HIS A 51 3.71 -25.54 9.62
C HIS A 51 4.92 -26.02 10.40
N PHE A 52 5.89 -25.16 10.64
CA PHE A 52 7.22 -25.55 11.18
C PHE A 52 7.53 -24.96 12.55
N ALA A 53 6.69 -24.08 13.09
CA ALA A 53 6.82 -23.55 14.44
C ALA A 53 5.62 -23.94 15.32
N ASP A 54 5.64 -23.54 16.60
CA ASP A 54 4.54 -23.79 17.51
C ASP A 54 3.38 -22.79 17.31
N TYR A 55 2.20 -23.15 17.85
CA TYR A 55 1.00 -22.29 17.77
C TYR A 55 1.19 -20.92 18.44
N LYS A 56 2.12 -20.82 19.43
CA LYS A 56 2.43 -19.56 20.10
C LYS A 56 3.19 -18.61 19.17
N ALA A 57 4.11 -19.14 18.34
CA ALA A 57 4.81 -18.35 17.33
C ALA A 57 3.82 -17.77 16.29
N LEU A 58 2.86 -18.58 15.84
CA LEU A 58 1.82 -18.12 14.93
C LEU A 58 0.93 -17.04 15.60
N GLY A 59 0.55 -17.25 16.86
CA GLY A 59 -0.20 -16.27 17.65
C GLY A 59 0.58 -14.98 17.87
N ALA A 60 1.90 -15.06 18.09
CA ALA A 60 2.76 -13.91 18.24
C ALA A 60 2.84 -13.07 16.95
N VAL A 61 3.06 -13.71 15.78
CA VAL A 61 3.04 -13.02 14.48
C VAL A 61 1.68 -12.37 14.23
N GLY A 62 0.58 -13.11 14.46
CA GLY A 62 -0.78 -12.61 14.26
C GLY A 62 -1.10 -11.38 15.13
N SER A 63 -0.67 -11.37 16.39
CA SER A 63 -0.92 -10.25 17.31
C SER A 63 -0.16 -8.96 16.95
N THR A 64 0.92 -9.06 16.15
CA THR A 64 1.69 -7.90 15.69
C THR A 64 1.17 -7.30 14.38
N THR A 65 0.33 -8.00 13.64
CA THR A 65 -0.10 -7.65 12.26
C THR A 65 -0.64 -6.23 12.17
N LEU A 66 -1.44 -5.78 13.15
CA LEU A 66 -1.99 -4.43 13.16
C LEU A 66 -0.89 -3.36 13.23
N LEU A 67 0.06 -3.53 14.17
CA LEU A 67 1.17 -2.58 14.34
C LEU A 67 2.06 -2.55 13.11
N VAL A 68 2.38 -3.73 12.56
CA VAL A 68 3.13 -3.85 11.31
C VAL A 68 2.42 -3.10 10.18
N THR A 69 1.12 -3.36 9.96
CA THR A 69 0.34 -2.70 8.91
C THR A 69 0.27 -1.18 9.10
N LEU A 70 0.13 -0.72 10.34
CA LEU A 70 0.10 0.71 10.66
C LEU A 70 1.41 1.40 10.29
N PHE A 71 2.54 0.85 10.71
CA PHE A 71 3.86 1.44 10.46
C PHE A 71 4.30 1.32 9.01
N THR A 72 4.09 0.17 8.38
CA THR A 72 4.40 -0.02 6.96
C THR A 72 3.51 0.84 6.06
N GLY A 73 2.21 0.93 6.36
CA GLY A 73 1.29 1.80 5.65
C GLY A 73 1.69 3.28 5.71
N PHE A 74 2.26 3.72 6.84
CA PHE A 74 2.79 5.08 6.97
C PHE A 74 4.00 5.30 6.05
N LEU A 75 4.95 4.34 5.99
CA LEU A 75 6.13 4.42 5.10
C LEU A 75 5.73 4.41 3.63
N ILE A 76 4.78 3.56 3.23
CA ILE A 76 4.20 3.55 1.88
C ILE A 76 3.58 4.91 1.54
N GLY A 77 2.87 5.53 2.48
CA GLY A 77 2.35 6.89 2.34
C GLY A 77 3.46 7.92 2.07
N MET A 78 4.59 7.82 2.77
CA MET A 78 5.76 8.66 2.53
C MET A 78 6.34 8.44 1.13
N GLY A 79 6.46 7.18 0.67
CA GLY A 79 6.85 6.82 -0.70
C GLY A 79 5.94 7.42 -1.78
N SER A 80 4.63 7.48 -1.51
CA SER A 80 3.66 8.16 -2.38
C SER A 80 3.94 9.67 -2.47
N GLY A 81 4.31 10.32 -1.36
CA GLY A 81 4.73 11.72 -1.34
C GLY A 81 5.96 11.97 -2.20
N VAL A 82 6.96 11.10 -2.12
CA VAL A 82 8.16 11.12 -2.97
C VAL A 82 7.77 10.99 -4.45
N ASN A 83 6.96 9.98 -4.78
CA ASN A 83 6.50 9.73 -6.14
C ASN A 83 5.85 10.98 -6.77
N VAL A 84 4.88 11.58 -6.10
CA VAL A 84 4.15 12.75 -6.60
C VAL A 84 5.09 13.95 -6.78
N ARG A 85 5.96 14.23 -5.82
CA ARG A 85 6.85 15.41 -5.90
C ARG A 85 7.94 15.27 -6.94
N VAL A 86 8.55 14.09 -7.04
CA VAL A 86 9.55 13.81 -8.09
C VAL A 86 8.89 13.81 -9.46
N ALA A 87 7.70 13.20 -9.62
CA ALA A 87 6.95 13.22 -10.87
C ALA A 87 6.59 14.65 -11.30
N HIS A 88 6.19 15.51 -10.36
CA HIS A 88 5.92 16.92 -10.65
C HIS A 88 7.17 17.67 -11.14
N ALA A 89 8.32 17.50 -10.46
CA ALA A 89 9.56 18.15 -10.83
C ALA A 89 10.07 17.67 -12.21
N LEU A 90 9.97 16.36 -12.48
CA LEU A 90 10.30 15.76 -13.79
C LEU A 90 9.40 16.30 -14.90
N GLY A 91 8.09 16.43 -14.64
CA GLY A 91 7.14 16.99 -15.58
C GLY A 91 7.43 18.45 -15.92
N ALA A 92 7.83 19.23 -14.93
CA ALA A 92 8.25 20.63 -15.09
C ALA A 92 9.62 20.79 -15.77
N LYS A 93 10.34 19.68 -16.01
CA LYS A 93 11.73 19.68 -16.53
C LYS A 93 12.68 20.54 -15.71
N ASN A 94 12.42 20.68 -14.41
CA ASN A 94 13.27 21.42 -13.49
C ASN A 94 14.27 20.46 -12.84
N HIS A 95 15.46 20.41 -13.43
CA HIS A 95 16.53 19.49 -13.01
C HIS A 95 16.99 19.75 -11.57
N GLU A 96 17.19 21.00 -11.19
CA GLU A 96 17.63 21.38 -9.82
C GLU A 96 16.60 20.95 -8.78
N ASN A 97 15.33 21.30 -8.95
CA ASN A 97 14.24 20.89 -8.05
C ASN A 97 14.06 19.37 -8.01
N THR A 98 14.34 18.64 -9.12
CA THR A 98 14.32 17.18 -9.13
C THR A 98 15.39 16.61 -8.21
N VAL A 99 16.63 17.06 -8.36
CA VAL A 99 17.77 16.60 -7.55
C VAL A 99 17.56 16.93 -6.06
N GLU A 100 17.17 18.18 -5.75
CA GLU A 100 16.86 18.59 -4.38
C GLU A 100 15.74 17.76 -3.74
N THR A 101 14.67 17.51 -4.50
CA THR A 101 13.54 16.69 -4.02
C THR A 101 13.99 15.26 -3.73
N ILE A 102 14.81 14.64 -4.60
CA ILE A 102 15.30 13.28 -4.43
C ILE A 102 16.23 13.18 -3.22
N GLN A 103 17.19 14.10 -3.07
CA GLN A 103 18.14 14.09 -1.95
C GLN A 103 17.41 14.28 -0.61
N THR A 104 16.51 15.25 -0.55
CA THR A 104 15.71 15.54 0.65
C THR A 104 14.77 14.37 0.99
N SER A 105 14.17 13.73 -0.03
CA SER A 105 13.29 12.58 0.16
C SER A 105 14.03 11.36 0.70
N LEU A 106 15.23 11.09 0.24
CA LEU A 106 16.08 10.02 0.78
C LEU A 106 16.35 10.25 2.28
N PHE A 107 16.77 11.48 2.62
CA PHE A 107 17.00 11.85 4.02
C PHE A 107 15.74 11.66 4.88
N LEU A 108 14.60 12.20 4.43
CA LEU A 108 13.34 12.11 5.16
C LEU A 108 12.84 10.67 5.33
N CYS A 109 12.82 9.87 4.27
CA CYS A 109 12.33 8.49 4.35
C CYS A 109 13.23 7.63 5.23
N THR A 110 14.55 7.84 5.18
CA THR A 110 15.50 7.16 6.08
C THR A 110 15.29 7.59 7.54
N LEU A 111 15.18 8.90 7.80
CA LEU A 111 14.96 9.45 9.15
C LEU A 111 13.64 8.95 9.74
N ILE A 112 12.55 9.02 8.98
CA ILE A 112 11.23 8.56 9.41
C ILE A 112 11.25 7.05 9.66
N GLY A 113 11.88 6.27 8.79
CA GLY A 113 12.06 4.83 9.00
C GLY A 113 12.84 4.52 10.29
N LEU A 114 13.90 5.28 10.57
CA LEU A 114 14.66 5.19 11.84
C LEU A 114 13.80 5.57 13.06
N LEU A 115 13.04 6.66 12.98
CA LEU A 115 12.18 7.09 14.08
C LEU A 115 11.07 6.08 14.37
N ILE A 116 10.38 5.60 13.33
CA ILE A 116 9.35 4.56 13.48
C ILE A 116 9.97 3.28 14.02
N GLY A 117 11.12 2.86 13.48
CA GLY A 117 11.87 1.71 13.96
C GLY A 117 12.24 1.84 15.43
N ALA A 118 12.76 2.99 15.85
CA ALA A 118 13.09 3.26 17.27
C ALA A 118 11.84 3.19 18.16
N VAL A 119 10.75 3.85 17.78
CA VAL A 119 9.48 3.81 18.53
C VAL A 119 8.99 2.34 18.63
N CYS A 120 8.96 1.61 17.53
CA CYS A 120 8.53 0.23 17.49
C CYS A 120 9.42 -0.68 18.35
N PHE A 121 10.74 -0.47 18.31
CA PHE A 121 11.73 -1.27 19.05
C PHE A 121 11.61 -1.07 20.57
N PHE A 122 11.59 0.19 21.03
CA PHE A 122 11.59 0.49 22.46
C PHE A 122 10.22 0.31 23.12
N PHE A 123 9.13 0.57 22.39
CA PHE A 123 7.78 0.53 22.94
C PHE A 123 6.97 -0.72 22.52
N SER A 124 7.60 -1.73 21.90
CA SER A 124 6.96 -2.96 21.41
C SER A 124 6.04 -3.62 22.45
N GLY A 125 6.57 -3.89 23.66
CA GLY A 125 5.79 -4.53 24.73
C GLY A 125 4.63 -3.66 25.24
N GLY A 126 4.82 -2.35 25.35
CA GLY A 126 3.77 -1.41 25.75
C GLY A 126 2.63 -1.34 24.73
N MET A 127 2.97 -1.26 23.43
CA MET A 127 1.96 -1.25 22.36
C MET A 127 1.17 -2.56 22.29
N LEU A 128 1.83 -3.72 22.47
CA LEU A 128 1.15 -5.02 22.48
C LEU A 128 0.23 -5.18 23.68
N ARG A 129 0.62 -4.70 24.86
CA ARG A 129 -0.27 -4.67 26.04
C ARG A 129 -1.46 -3.76 25.82
N LEU A 130 -1.29 -2.61 25.20
CA LEU A 130 -2.38 -1.71 24.83
C LEU A 130 -3.40 -2.38 23.89
N LEU A 131 -2.93 -3.29 23.03
CA LEU A 131 -3.76 -4.11 22.14
C LEU A 131 -4.35 -5.35 22.82
N ASN A 132 -4.21 -5.50 24.14
CA ASN A 132 -4.67 -6.65 24.91
C ASN A 132 -4.10 -7.99 24.39
N THR A 133 -2.84 -8.00 23.92
CA THR A 133 -2.15 -9.23 23.57
C THR A 133 -2.02 -10.11 24.82
N LYS A 134 -2.29 -11.42 24.69
CA LYS A 134 -2.20 -12.36 25.80
C LYS A 134 -0.79 -12.42 26.37
N GLU A 135 -0.66 -12.51 27.71
CA GLU A 135 0.61 -12.48 28.41
C GLU A 135 1.55 -13.63 27.97
N ASP A 136 1.02 -14.80 27.64
CA ASP A 136 1.80 -15.96 27.15
C ASP A 136 2.38 -15.77 25.74
N LEU A 137 1.93 -14.78 24.96
CA LEU A 137 2.42 -14.45 23.64
C LEU A 137 3.28 -13.18 23.62
N ILE A 138 3.24 -12.37 24.66
CA ILE A 138 3.82 -11.00 24.66
C ILE A 138 5.32 -11.01 24.43
N ASP A 139 6.04 -11.96 24.99
CA ASP A 139 7.50 -12.04 24.87
C ASP A 139 7.92 -12.37 23.44
N GLN A 140 7.30 -13.37 22.82
CA GLN A 140 7.57 -13.74 21.43
C GLN A 140 7.10 -12.65 20.45
N ALA A 141 5.94 -12.05 20.69
CA ALA A 141 5.40 -10.95 19.88
C ALA A 141 6.29 -9.69 19.98
N SER A 142 6.77 -9.36 21.19
CA SER A 142 7.68 -8.24 21.39
C SER A 142 9.02 -8.47 20.71
N LEU A 143 9.58 -9.69 20.80
CA LEU A 143 10.81 -10.04 20.12
C LEU A 143 10.66 -9.95 18.59
N TYR A 144 9.58 -10.53 18.04
CA TYR A 144 9.24 -10.40 16.63
C TYR A 144 9.17 -8.94 16.19
N LEU A 145 8.41 -8.13 16.93
CA LEU A 145 8.19 -6.73 16.58
C LEU A 145 9.49 -5.89 16.69
N ARG A 146 10.36 -6.20 17.66
CA ARG A 146 11.70 -5.55 17.77
C ARG A 146 12.60 -5.88 16.60
N ILE A 147 12.65 -7.14 16.18
CA ILE A 147 13.44 -7.56 15.01
C ILE A 147 12.86 -6.91 13.75
N TYR A 148 11.53 -6.93 13.61
CA TYR A 148 10.84 -6.28 12.49
C TYR A 148 11.07 -4.76 12.45
N ALA A 149 11.17 -4.12 13.62
CA ALA A 149 11.48 -2.68 13.73
C ALA A 149 12.82 -2.30 13.08
N LEU A 150 13.80 -3.22 13.11
CA LEU A 150 15.11 -3.00 12.47
C LEU A 150 15.02 -2.90 10.95
N CYS A 151 13.98 -3.45 10.31
CA CYS A 151 13.81 -3.31 8.85
C CYS A 151 13.12 -2.02 8.42
N MET A 152 12.52 -1.24 9.33
CA MET A 152 11.81 0.00 9.00
C MET A 152 12.66 1.03 8.23
N PRO A 153 13.94 1.26 8.57
CA PRO A 153 14.79 2.15 7.76
C PRO A 153 14.99 1.62 6.33
N ALA A 154 15.17 0.29 6.17
CA ALA A 154 15.32 -0.32 4.85
C ALA A 154 14.02 -0.19 4.03
N MET A 155 12.85 -0.38 4.66
CA MET A 155 11.54 -0.16 4.01
C MET A 155 11.39 1.29 3.56
N GLY A 156 11.73 2.26 4.42
CA GLY A 156 11.71 3.68 4.05
C GLY A 156 12.60 3.99 2.85
N ILE A 157 13.79 3.41 2.77
CA ILE A 157 14.71 3.55 1.62
C ILE A 157 14.13 2.85 0.38
N TYR A 158 13.53 1.67 0.52
CA TYR A 158 12.90 0.97 -0.59
C TYR A 158 11.72 1.77 -1.15
N ASP A 159 10.82 2.26 -0.29
CA ASP A 159 9.66 3.06 -0.68
C ASP A 159 10.06 4.38 -1.33
N PHE A 160 11.12 5.03 -0.81
CA PHE A 160 11.74 6.17 -1.47
C PHE A 160 12.17 5.83 -2.90
N GLY A 161 12.95 4.77 -3.07
CA GLY A 161 13.47 4.37 -4.38
C GLY A 161 12.37 3.93 -5.35
N ASN A 162 11.37 3.19 -4.85
CA ASN A 162 10.18 2.82 -5.61
C ASN A 162 9.38 4.08 -6.04
N GLY A 163 9.24 5.07 -5.16
CA GLY A 163 8.63 6.36 -5.47
C GLY A 163 9.36 7.11 -6.60
N VAL A 164 10.70 7.19 -6.53
CA VAL A 164 11.52 7.85 -7.57
C VAL A 164 11.43 7.10 -8.91
N LEU A 165 11.55 5.77 -8.91
CA LEU A 165 11.49 4.98 -10.14
C LEU A 165 10.08 4.98 -10.76
N SER A 166 9.04 4.93 -9.96
CA SER A 166 7.66 5.09 -10.41
C SER A 166 7.42 6.48 -11.00
N ALA A 167 7.92 7.55 -10.36
CA ALA A 167 7.86 8.91 -10.89
C ALA A 167 8.52 9.03 -12.27
N ARG A 168 9.57 8.26 -12.53
CA ARG A 168 10.28 8.20 -13.81
C ARG A 168 9.61 7.30 -14.87
N GLY A 169 8.62 6.48 -14.47
CA GLY A 169 7.97 5.51 -15.35
C GLY A 169 8.69 4.17 -15.46
N GLU A 170 9.54 3.82 -14.49
CA GLU A 170 10.32 2.58 -14.46
C GLU A 170 9.79 1.59 -13.40
N THR A 171 8.58 1.08 -13.56
CA THR A 171 7.93 0.18 -12.60
C THR A 171 8.42 -1.27 -12.63
N LYS A 172 9.10 -1.69 -13.71
CA LYS A 172 9.64 -3.07 -13.84
C LYS A 172 10.82 -3.34 -12.90
N ARG A 173 11.63 -2.33 -12.62
CA ARG A 173 12.84 -2.52 -11.81
C ARG A 173 12.54 -2.76 -10.33
N PRO A 174 11.68 -1.98 -9.66
CA PRO A 174 11.23 -2.32 -8.31
C PRO A 174 10.65 -3.72 -8.20
N LEU A 175 9.86 -4.17 -9.20
CA LEU A 175 9.34 -5.54 -9.27
C LEU A 175 10.47 -6.59 -9.24
N TYR A 176 11.53 -6.43 -10.04
CA TYR A 176 12.65 -7.37 -10.04
C TYR A 176 13.39 -7.40 -8.70
N TYR A 177 13.60 -6.24 -8.07
CA TYR A 177 14.26 -6.16 -6.78
C TYR A 177 13.43 -6.79 -5.66
N LEU A 178 12.12 -6.56 -5.70
CA LEU A 178 11.18 -7.20 -4.78
C LEU A 178 11.13 -8.73 -4.99
N ALA A 179 11.11 -9.19 -6.23
CA ALA A 179 11.09 -10.62 -6.54
C ALA A 179 12.37 -11.33 -6.02
N ILE A 180 13.54 -10.73 -6.22
CA ILE A 180 14.81 -11.27 -5.69
C ILE A 180 14.77 -11.32 -4.15
N ALA A 181 14.36 -10.21 -3.52
CA ALA A 181 14.27 -10.14 -2.06
C ALA A 181 13.24 -11.11 -1.50
N GLY A 182 12.10 -11.28 -2.18
CA GLY A 182 11.06 -12.20 -1.73
C GLY A 182 11.43 -13.66 -1.85
N VAL A 183 12.09 -14.07 -2.94
CA VAL A 183 12.64 -15.44 -3.03
C VAL A 183 13.67 -15.68 -1.92
N LEU A 184 14.54 -14.71 -1.66
CA LEU A 184 15.49 -14.77 -0.56
C LEU A 184 14.78 -14.87 0.80
N ASN A 185 13.73 -14.08 1.02
CA ASN A 185 12.91 -14.13 2.24
C ASN A 185 12.36 -15.52 2.49
N VAL A 186 11.72 -16.16 1.49
CA VAL A 186 11.19 -17.52 1.63
C VAL A 186 12.28 -18.54 1.97
N LEU A 187 13.42 -18.48 1.29
CA LEU A 187 14.55 -19.37 1.57
C LEU A 187 15.11 -19.15 2.99
N LEU A 188 15.25 -17.91 3.42
CA LEU A 188 15.72 -17.58 4.76
C LEU A 188 14.69 -17.93 5.84
N ASN A 189 13.39 -17.80 5.58
CA ASN A 189 12.34 -18.27 6.49
C ASN A 189 12.49 -19.75 6.78
N LEU A 190 12.59 -20.58 5.74
CA LEU A 190 12.78 -22.02 5.88
C LEU A 190 14.08 -22.31 6.63
N PHE A 191 15.16 -21.61 6.30
CA PHE A 191 16.46 -21.82 6.95
C PHE A 191 16.43 -21.46 8.44
N PHE A 192 15.93 -20.26 8.82
CA PHE A 192 15.90 -19.85 10.21
C PHE A 192 14.87 -20.62 11.06
N VAL A 193 13.73 -20.96 10.48
CA VAL A 193 12.68 -21.68 11.23
C VAL A 193 12.98 -23.16 11.35
N ILE A 194 13.47 -23.84 10.28
CA ILE A 194 13.68 -25.29 10.28
C ILE A 194 15.05 -25.65 10.86
N VAL A 195 16.13 -24.95 10.43
CA VAL A 195 17.49 -25.31 10.80
C VAL A 195 17.89 -24.71 12.17
N PHE A 196 17.57 -23.44 12.40
CA PHE A 196 17.92 -22.75 13.63
C PHE A 196 16.80 -22.76 14.70
N HIS A 197 15.61 -23.26 14.38
CA HIS A 197 14.46 -23.33 15.29
C HIS A 197 14.09 -21.98 15.91
N MET A 198 14.26 -20.87 15.15
CA MET A 198 14.05 -19.52 15.65
C MET A 198 12.57 -19.11 15.69
N ALA A 199 11.64 -19.95 15.26
CA ALA A 199 10.20 -19.70 15.26
C ALA A 199 9.84 -18.30 14.68
N ALA A 200 9.01 -17.49 15.37
CA ALA A 200 8.62 -16.14 14.92
C ALA A 200 9.82 -15.20 14.71
N ALA A 201 10.83 -15.26 15.57
CA ALA A 201 12.04 -14.43 15.42
C ALA A 201 12.80 -14.74 14.13
N GLY A 202 12.79 -16.00 13.67
CA GLY A 202 13.41 -16.41 12.41
C GLY A 202 12.78 -15.74 11.20
N VAL A 203 11.45 -15.70 11.15
CA VAL A 203 10.71 -15.03 10.08
C VAL A 203 10.95 -13.52 10.09
N ALA A 204 10.93 -12.87 11.26
CA ALA A 204 11.24 -11.44 11.36
C ALA A 204 12.67 -11.14 10.87
N THR A 205 13.64 -12.00 11.20
CA THR A 205 15.04 -11.86 10.76
C THR A 205 15.17 -12.03 9.25
N ALA A 206 14.51 -13.03 8.67
CA ALA A 206 14.48 -13.26 7.23
C ALA A 206 13.89 -12.06 6.49
N THR A 207 12.77 -11.52 6.98
CA THR A 207 12.13 -10.33 6.43
C THR A 207 13.04 -9.11 6.53
N ALA A 208 13.73 -8.90 7.66
CA ALA A 208 14.68 -7.81 7.81
C ALA A 208 15.82 -7.91 6.79
N ILE A 209 16.43 -9.06 6.63
CA ILE A 209 17.51 -9.27 5.64
C ILE A 209 17.00 -9.02 4.22
N ALA A 210 15.84 -9.56 3.86
CA ALA A 210 15.24 -9.38 2.53
C ALA A 210 14.95 -7.91 2.23
N GLN A 211 14.45 -7.15 3.21
CA GLN A 211 14.20 -5.71 3.07
C GLN A 211 15.49 -4.90 2.86
N TYR A 212 16.56 -5.22 3.59
CA TYR A 212 17.86 -4.58 3.34
C TYR A 212 18.45 -4.93 1.97
N VAL A 213 18.23 -6.15 1.48
CA VAL A 213 18.65 -6.55 0.12
C VAL A 213 17.86 -5.75 -0.94
N SER A 214 16.53 -5.64 -0.82
CA SER A 214 15.73 -4.86 -1.77
C SER A 214 16.09 -3.37 -1.74
N ALA A 215 16.26 -2.79 -0.55
CA ALA A 215 16.72 -1.41 -0.38
C ALA A 215 18.12 -1.19 -0.96
N GLY A 216 19.04 -2.13 -0.74
CA GLY A 216 20.39 -2.08 -1.31
C GLY A 216 20.38 -2.12 -2.84
N LEU A 217 19.61 -3.03 -3.43
CA LEU A 217 19.49 -3.17 -4.88
C LEU A 217 18.94 -1.90 -5.54
N ILE A 218 17.88 -1.30 -4.96
CA ILE A 218 17.28 -0.08 -5.49
C ILE A 218 18.24 1.12 -5.34
N MET A 219 18.96 1.21 -4.20
CA MET A 219 19.96 2.26 -3.97
C MET A 219 21.16 2.14 -4.91
N ILE A 220 21.73 0.94 -5.08
CA ILE A 220 22.81 0.70 -6.04
C ILE A 220 22.39 1.12 -7.45
N HIS A 221 21.12 0.83 -7.80
CA HIS A 221 20.59 1.26 -9.08
C HIS A 221 20.54 2.78 -9.21
N LEU A 222 20.01 3.51 -8.22
CA LEU A 222 19.90 4.97 -8.24
C LEU A 222 21.27 5.65 -8.21
N ILE A 223 22.24 5.12 -7.48
CA ILE A 223 23.62 5.63 -7.42
C ILE A 223 24.37 5.44 -8.76
N ARG A 224 24.08 4.35 -9.48
CA ARG A 224 24.73 4.08 -10.79
C ARG A 224 24.10 4.80 -11.95
N ARG A 225 23.01 5.55 -11.75
CA ARG A 225 22.37 6.35 -12.82
C ARG A 225 23.26 7.51 -13.23
N LYS A 226 23.01 7.99 -14.45
CA LYS A 226 23.70 9.16 -15.04
C LYS A 226 22.70 10.23 -15.49
N ASP A 227 21.45 10.15 -15.01
CA ASP A 227 20.39 11.10 -15.30
C ASP A 227 20.01 11.91 -14.05
N GLU A 228 18.98 12.73 -14.17
CA GLU A 228 18.48 13.60 -13.08
C GLU A 228 17.96 12.85 -11.84
N CYS A 229 17.73 11.53 -11.96
CA CYS A 229 17.37 10.66 -10.83
C CYS A 229 18.60 10.01 -10.16
N HIS A 230 19.82 10.47 -10.47
CA HIS A 230 21.04 10.03 -9.81
C HIS A 230 21.03 10.43 -8.32
N VAL A 231 21.36 9.49 -7.46
CA VAL A 231 21.53 9.73 -6.02
C VAL A 231 23.03 9.80 -5.69
N SER A 232 23.47 10.94 -5.17
CA SER A 232 24.84 11.12 -4.67
C SER A 232 24.84 11.06 -3.15
N LEU A 233 25.44 10.02 -2.58
CA LEU A 233 25.55 9.86 -1.11
C LEU A 233 26.49 10.92 -0.48
N LYS A 234 27.41 11.51 -1.27
CA LYS A 234 28.34 12.53 -0.77
C LYS A 234 27.69 13.91 -0.62
N ASN A 235 26.62 14.17 -1.35
CA ASN A 235 25.97 15.48 -1.43
C ASN A 235 24.53 15.44 -0.91
N ILE A 236 24.21 14.57 0.04
CA ILE A 236 22.90 14.55 0.67
C ILE A 236 22.73 15.83 1.47
N ARG A 237 21.82 16.70 0.99
CA ARG A 237 21.44 17.95 1.66
C ARG A 237 19.96 17.98 1.89
N PHE A 238 19.56 18.49 3.05
CA PHE A 238 18.16 18.72 3.35
C PHE A 238 17.76 20.12 2.86
N HIS A 239 16.86 20.16 1.89
CA HIS A 239 16.27 21.40 1.39
C HIS A 239 14.87 21.56 2.01
N ARG A 240 14.71 22.59 2.86
CA ARG A 240 13.48 22.80 3.64
C ARG A 240 12.22 22.82 2.76
N ASP A 241 12.26 23.56 1.66
CA ASP A 241 11.10 23.72 0.78
C ASP A 241 10.71 22.41 0.06
N ALA A 242 11.70 21.63 -0.37
CA ALA A 242 11.47 20.30 -0.93
C ALA A 242 10.90 19.36 0.13
N GLY A 243 11.48 19.39 1.35
CA GLY A 243 11.04 18.57 2.47
C GLY A 243 9.61 18.84 2.90
N VAL A 244 9.24 20.10 3.08
CA VAL A 244 7.87 20.49 3.44
C VAL A 244 6.88 20.00 2.37
N ARG A 245 7.22 20.15 1.07
CA ARG A 245 6.37 19.71 -0.02
C ARG A 245 6.18 18.19 -0.06
N VAL A 246 7.21 17.40 0.24
CA VAL A 246 7.12 15.93 0.34
C VAL A 246 6.29 15.52 1.55
N LEU A 247 6.53 16.14 2.72
CA LEU A 247 5.81 15.84 3.96
C LEU A 247 4.31 16.21 3.86
N MET A 248 3.97 17.31 3.19
CA MET A 248 2.57 17.71 2.96
C MET A 248 1.75 16.68 2.18
N ILE A 249 2.40 15.79 1.44
CA ILE A 249 1.73 14.69 0.72
C ILE A 249 1.90 13.38 1.49
N GLY A 250 3.11 13.09 1.93
CA GLY A 250 3.46 11.80 2.55
C GLY A 250 2.79 11.60 3.91
N ILE A 251 2.83 12.61 4.81
CA ILE A 251 2.23 12.49 6.14
C ILE A 251 0.71 12.26 6.08
N PRO A 252 -0.09 13.08 5.35
CA PRO A 252 -1.52 12.81 5.25
C PRO A 252 -1.83 11.43 4.64
N ALA A 253 -1.05 10.99 3.64
CA ALA A 253 -1.21 9.66 3.05
C ALA A 253 -0.90 8.53 4.04
N GLY A 254 0.16 8.69 4.85
CA GLY A 254 0.53 7.75 5.90
C GLY A 254 -0.51 7.70 7.03
N ILE A 255 -0.99 8.86 7.50
CA ILE A 255 -2.07 8.94 8.49
C ILE A 255 -3.35 8.28 7.98
N GLN A 256 -3.69 8.48 6.71
CA GLN A 256 -4.86 7.85 6.10
C GLN A 256 -4.76 6.32 6.20
N SER A 257 -3.63 5.72 5.84
CA SER A 257 -3.42 4.27 5.93
C SER A 257 -3.55 3.76 7.37
N ALA A 258 -2.97 4.48 8.34
CA ALA A 258 -3.05 4.14 9.75
C ALA A 258 -4.49 4.21 10.29
N VAL A 259 -5.23 5.25 9.96
CA VAL A 259 -6.63 5.42 10.43
C VAL A 259 -7.57 4.41 9.79
N PHE A 260 -7.33 4.01 8.52
CA PHE A 260 -8.07 2.91 7.90
C PHE A 260 -7.86 1.59 8.65
N ALA A 261 -6.63 1.28 9.06
CA ALA A 261 -6.35 0.08 9.84
C ALA A 261 -7.13 0.09 11.16
N ILE A 262 -7.15 1.23 11.87
CA ILE A 262 -7.91 1.41 13.11
C ILE A 262 -9.43 1.29 12.86
N ALA A 263 -9.96 1.93 11.82
CA ALA A 263 -11.39 1.86 11.49
C ALA A 263 -11.84 0.42 11.19
N ASN A 264 -11.00 -0.38 10.56
CA ASN A 264 -11.29 -1.79 10.30
C ASN A 264 -11.33 -2.64 11.57
N LEU A 265 -10.64 -2.25 12.66
CA LEU A 265 -10.79 -2.93 13.97
C LEU A 265 -12.19 -2.78 14.53
N PHE A 266 -12.80 -1.60 14.42
CA PHE A 266 -14.19 -1.42 14.86
C PHE A 266 -15.15 -2.27 14.04
N VAL A 267 -14.92 -2.41 12.74
CA VAL A 267 -15.71 -3.33 11.89
C VAL A 267 -15.51 -4.77 12.33
N GLN A 268 -14.27 -5.17 12.62
CA GLN A 268 -13.97 -6.53 13.13
C GLN A 268 -14.63 -6.78 14.47
N ALA A 269 -14.71 -5.80 15.37
CA ALA A 269 -15.46 -5.91 16.61
C ALA A 269 -16.95 -6.18 16.34
N GLY A 270 -17.54 -5.52 15.33
CA GLY A 270 -18.90 -5.82 14.84
C GLY A 270 -19.05 -7.25 14.31
N VAL A 271 -18.06 -7.75 13.56
CA VAL A 271 -18.04 -9.15 13.09
C VAL A 271 -17.98 -10.13 14.26
N ASN A 272 -17.15 -9.84 15.26
CA ASN A 272 -16.96 -10.68 16.43
C ASN A 272 -18.21 -10.78 17.35
N SER A 273 -19.23 -9.95 17.14
CA SER A 273 -20.52 -10.06 17.83
C SER A 273 -21.41 -11.19 17.30
N PHE A 274 -21.04 -11.78 16.14
CA PHE A 274 -21.72 -12.95 15.58
C PHE A 274 -21.09 -14.26 16.06
N ASN A 275 -21.67 -15.38 15.61
CA ASN A 275 -21.16 -16.71 15.93
C ASN A 275 -19.78 -16.99 15.25
N THR A 276 -19.08 -18.00 15.76
CA THR A 276 -17.73 -18.38 15.29
C THR A 276 -17.70 -18.73 13.79
N ILE A 277 -18.76 -19.32 13.24
CA ILE A 277 -18.87 -19.65 11.82
C ILE A 277 -18.81 -18.38 10.97
N THR A 278 -19.57 -17.35 11.35
CA THR A 278 -19.58 -16.04 10.67
C THR A 278 -18.22 -15.35 10.77
N VAL A 279 -17.60 -15.38 11.96
CA VAL A 279 -16.25 -14.79 12.16
C VAL A 279 -15.21 -15.48 11.26
N SER A 280 -15.24 -16.82 11.19
CA SER A 280 -14.33 -17.61 10.35
C SER A 280 -14.59 -17.37 8.86
N GLY A 281 -15.85 -17.30 8.43
CA GLY A 281 -16.23 -16.97 7.06
C GLY A 281 -15.79 -15.58 6.65
N ASN A 282 -15.93 -14.57 7.55
CA ASN A 282 -15.42 -13.23 7.34
C ASN A 282 -13.89 -13.21 7.19
N ALA A 283 -13.16 -13.94 8.03
CA ALA A 283 -11.71 -14.02 7.97
C ALA A 283 -11.24 -14.62 6.62
N ALA A 284 -11.88 -15.67 6.13
CA ALA A 284 -11.61 -16.23 4.81
C ALA A 284 -11.91 -15.23 3.67
N ALA A 285 -13.04 -14.52 3.75
CA ALA A 285 -13.47 -13.57 2.73
C ALA A 285 -12.60 -12.28 2.67
N THR A 286 -12.00 -11.86 3.78
CA THR A 286 -11.10 -10.68 3.81
C THR A 286 -9.82 -10.87 2.98
N ASN A 287 -9.41 -12.10 2.69
CA ASN A 287 -8.31 -12.36 1.76
C ASN A 287 -8.64 -11.90 0.33
N ALA A 288 -9.92 -11.98 -0.07
CA ALA A 288 -10.38 -11.46 -1.36
C ALA A 288 -10.27 -9.92 -1.41
N ASP A 289 -10.63 -9.23 -0.32
CA ASP A 289 -10.47 -7.77 -0.22
C ASP A 289 -9.01 -7.37 -0.47
N SER A 290 -8.07 -8.04 0.19
CA SER A 290 -6.64 -7.77 0.07
C SER A 290 -6.15 -7.91 -1.38
N LEU A 291 -6.54 -8.97 -2.07
CA LEU A 291 -6.16 -9.19 -3.47
C LEU A 291 -6.70 -8.08 -4.38
N ILE A 292 -7.98 -7.72 -4.24
CA ILE A 292 -8.60 -6.69 -5.07
C ILE A 292 -7.95 -5.33 -4.82
N PHE A 293 -7.83 -4.91 -3.56
CA PHE A 293 -7.25 -3.60 -3.25
C PHE A 293 -5.80 -3.47 -3.70
N ASN A 294 -5.00 -4.54 -3.61
CA ASN A 294 -3.63 -4.53 -4.12
C ASN A 294 -3.56 -4.36 -5.65
N VAL A 295 -4.46 -4.99 -6.40
CA VAL A 295 -4.56 -4.79 -7.85
C VAL A 295 -4.96 -3.35 -8.17
N LEU A 296 -5.97 -2.79 -7.48
CA LEU A 296 -6.47 -1.44 -7.71
C LEU A 296 -5.43 -0.37 -7.33
N TYR A 297 -4.66 -0.61 -6.28
CA TYR A 297 -3.60 0.29 -5.81
C TYR A 297 -2.55 0.62 -6.90
N ALA A 298 -2.27 -0.34 -7.78
CA ALA A 298 -1.37 -0.13 -8.92
C ALA A 298 -1.89 0.95 -9.88
N PHE A 299 -3.19 0.98 -10.15
CA PHE A 299 -3.81 2.02 -10.97
C PHE A 299 -3.88 3.37 -10.25
N TYR A 300 -4.09 3.38 -8.93
CA TYR A 300 -4.08 4.61 -8.13
C TYR A 300 -2.69 5.26 -8.10
N THR A 301 -1.64 4.44 -7.98
CA THR A 301 -0.26 4.90 -8.12
C THR A 301 0.00 5.45 -9.53
N GLY A 302 -0.49 4.77 -10.56
CA GLY A 302 -0.45 5.26 -11.94
C GLY A 302 -1.16 6.60 -12.09
N CYS A 303 -2.37 6.73 -11.53
CA CYS A 303 -3.14 7.97 -11.57
C CYS A 303 -2.34 9.15 -10.98
N SER A 304 -1.83 9.00 -9.76
CA SER A 304 -1.06 10.06 -9.11
C SER A 304 0.22 10.42 -9.86
N SER A 305 0.96 9.42 -10.39
CA SER A 305 2.20 9.63 -11.13
C SER A 305 1.98 10.36 -12.46
N PHE A 306 1.03 9.87 -13.29
CA PHE A 306 0.72 10.48 -14.59
C PHE A 306 0.15 11.88 -14.44
N MET A 307 -0.76 12.08 -13.47
CA MET A 307 -1.32 13.40 -13.23
C MET A 307 -0.27 14.38 -12.72
N SER A 308 0.61 13.95 -11.83
CA SER A 308 1.65 14.81 -11.28
C SER A 308 2.68 15.24 -12.33
N GLN A 309 3.14 14.33 -13.21
CA GLN A 309 4.00 14.72 -14.32
C GLN A 309 3.31 15.68 -15.29
N ASN A 310 2.03 15.43 -15.63
CA ASN A 310 1.29 16.32 -16.52
C ASN A 310 0.97 17.67 -15.86
N TYR A 311 0.82 17.69 -14.53
CA TYR A 311 0.68 18.94 -13.77
C TYR A 311 1.96 19.75 -13.80
N GLY A 312 3.12 19.12 -13.58
CA GLY A 312 4.42 19.78 -13.73
C GLY A 312 4.68 20.31 -15.14
N ALA A 313 4.20 19.58 -16.16
CA ALA A 313 4.32 19.99 -17.56
C ALA A 313 3.28 21.05 -18.01
N GLY A 314 2.38 21.52 -17.12
CA GLY A 314 1.34 22.50 -17.46
C GLY A 314 0.24 21.96 -18.40
N ASN A 315 0.09 20.65 -18.54
CA ASN A 315 -0.85 20.05 -19.49
C ASN A 315 -2.19 19.71 -18.85
N LYS A 316 -3.01 20.72 -18.61
CA LYS A 316 -4.32 20.61 -17.95
C LYS A 316 -5.25 19.57 -18.59
N LYS A 317 -5.33 19.55 -19.94
CA LYS A 317 -6.21 18.59 -20.64
C LYS A 317 -5.76 17.15 -20.42
N ARG A 318 -4.44 16.92 -20.36
CA ARG A 318 -3.89 15.59 -20.18
C ARG A 318 -4.00 15.08 -18.72
N ILE A 319 -3.98 16.00 -17.74
CA ILE A 319 -4.30 15.69 -16.34
C ILE A 319 -5.68 15.02 -16.26
N LEU A 320 -6.72 15.66 -16.81
CA LEU A 320 -8.09 15.13 -16.76
C LEU A 320 -8.24 13.82 -17.54
N LYS A 321 -7.61 13.72 -18.70
CA LYS A 321 -7.60 12.47 -19.48
C LYS A 321 -6.93 11.32 -18.72
N SER A 322 -5.81 11.59 -18.02
CA SER A 322 -5.14 10.59 -17.18
C SER A 322 -6.06 10.07 -16.06
N TYR A 323 -6.78 10.98 -15.39
CA TYR A 323 -7.76 10.61 -14.37
C TYR A 323 -8.83 9.66 -14.94
N PHE A 324 -9.48 10.01 -16.04
CA PHE A 324 -10.53 9.17 -16.61
C PHE A 324 -10.02 7.82 -17.13
N VAL A 325 -8.83 7.76 -17.68
CA VAL A 325 -8.24 6.48 -18.13
C VAL A 325 -7.91 5.59 -16.92
N CYS A 326 -7.34 6.16 -15.85
CA CYS A 326 -7.07 5.41 -14.62
C CYS A 326 -8.38 4.94 -13.95
N LEU A 327 -9.38 5.82 -13.88
CA LEU A 327 -10.70 5.50 -13.35
C LEU A 327 -11.36 4.35 -14.14
N PHE A 328 -11.29 4.39 -15.47
CA PHE A 328 -11.82 3.35 -16.34
C PHE A 328 -11.13 2.00 -16.09
N TYR A 329 -9.79 1.97 -16.04
CA TYR A 329 -9.06 0.73 -15.78
C TYR A 329 -9.32 0.20 -14.37
N SER A 330 -9.31 1.05 -13.35
CA SER A 330 -9.61 0.65 -11.97
C SER A 330 -11.03 0.11 -11.85
N PHE A 331 -12.01 0.79 -12.45
CA PHE A 331 -13.41 0.37 -12.44
C PHE A 331 -13.59 -0.97 -13.18
N SER A 332 -13.02 -1.10 -14.39
CA SER A 332 -13.10 -2.35 -15.17
C SER A 332 -12.44 -3.51 -14.44
N ALA A 333 -11.27 -3.29 -13.84
CA ALA A 333 -10.58 -4.31 -13.04
C ALA A 333 -11.39 -4.70 -11.80
N SER A 334 -11.96 -3.73 -11.10
CA SER A 334 -12.81 -3.97 -9.93
C SER A 334 -14.07 -4.77 -10.28
N VAL A 335 -14.77 -4.40 -11.35
CA VAL A 335 -15.95 -5.13 -11.82
C VAL A 335 -15.58 -6.55 -12.25
N LEU A 336 -14.49 -6.71 -13.01
CA LEU A 336 -14.03 -8.04 -13.46
C LEU A 336 -13.70 -8.94 -12.26
N LEU A 337 -12.91 -8.44 -11.31
CA LEU A 337 -12.54 -9.21 -10.11
C LEU A 337 -13.75 -9.46 -9.21
N GLY A 338 -14.65 -8.50 -9.07
CA GLY A 338 -15.90 -8.66 -8.34
C GLY A 338 -16.80 -9.75 -8.94
N VAL A 339 -16.97 -9.76 -10.28
CA VAL A 339 -17.72 -10.81 -10.98
C VAL A 339 -17.04 -12.18 -10.82
N LEU A 340 -15.72 -12.24 -10.94
CA LEU A 340 -14.97 -13.49 -10.72
C LEU A 340 -15.17 -14.02 -9.30
N LEU A 341 -15.11 -13.13 -8.27
CA LEU A 341 -15.40 -13.54 -6.89
C LEU A 341 -16.86 -13.93 -6.67
N PHE A 342 -17.79 -13.26 -7.33
CA PHE A 342 -19.20 -13.62 -7.22
C PHE A 342 -19.48 -15.01 -7.80
N VAL A 343 -18.88 -15.35 -8.96
CA VAL A 343 -19.06 -16.63 -9.65
C VAL A 343 -18.24 -17.75 -9.00
N PHE A 344 -16.97 -17.48 -8.69
CA PHE A 344 -16.03 -18.49 -8.18
C PHE A 344 -15.74 -18.35 -6.68
N GLY A 345 -16.59 -17.61 -5.95
CA GLY A 345 -16.36 -17.31 -4.52
C GLY A 345 -16.31 -18.56 -3.64
N HIS A 346 -17.14 -19.57 -3.92
CA HIS A 346 -17.10 -20.85 -3.20
C HIS A 346 -15.73 -21.54 -3.37
N GLN A 347 -15.22 -21.62 -4.59
CA GLN A 347 -13.91 -22.21 -4.90
C GLN A 347 -12.78 -21.39 -4.26
N PHE A 348 -12.89 -20.06 -4.28
CA PHE A 348 -11.92 -19.20 -3.63
C PHE A 348 -11.91 -19.41 -2.11
N LEU A 349 -13.07 -19.44 -1.46
CA LEU A 349 -13.17 -19.64 -0.02
C LEU A 349 -12.75 -21.05 0.41
N SER A 350 -12.94 -22.06 -0.43
CA SER A 350 -12.49 -23.43 -0.14
C SER A 350 -10.97 -23.57 -0.05
N LEU A 351 -10.20 -22.60 -0.52
CA LEU A 351 -8.76 -22.53 -0.29
C LEU A 351 -8.40 -22.22 1.17
N PHE A 352 -9.32 -21.61 1.92
CA PHE A 352 -9.11 -21.13 3.29
C PHE A 352 -9.95 -21.86 4.34
N ALA A 353 -11.02 -22.52 3.93
CA ALA A 353 -11.95 -23.24 4.83
C ALA A 353 -12.46 -24.52 4.16
N THR A 354 -12.58 -25.57 4.96
CA THR A 354 -13.12 -26.88 4.51
C THR A 354 -14.59 -27.07 4.92
N ASP A 355 -15.07 -26.33 5.93
CA ASP A 355 -16.43 -26.40 6.41
C ASP A 355 -17.35 -25.57 5.51
N THR A 356 -18.40 -26.22 4.97
CA THR A 356 -19.39 -25.59 4.09
C THR A 356 -20.15 -24.45 4.77
N ALA A 357 -20.43 -24.54 6.06
CA ALA A 357 -21.12 -23.47 6.80
C ALA A 357 -20.24 -22.21 6.90
N VAL A 358 -18.91 -22.37 7.03
CA VAL A 358 -17.95 -21.25 7.02
C VAL A 358 -17.85 -20.62 5.63
N ILE A 359 -17.83 -21.46 4.57
CA ILE A 359 -17.83 -20.98 3.19
C ILE A 359 -19.10 -20.19 2.88
N ASP A 360 -20.28 -20.68 3.29
CA ASP A 360 -21.55 -20.01 3.06
C ASP A 360 -21.62 -18.67 3.81
N ALA A 361 -21.10 -18.60 5.04
CA ALA A 361 -20.99 -17.36 5.80
C ALA A 361 -20.05 -16.35 5.09
N GLY A 362 -18.91 -16.81 4.55
CA GLY A 362 -18.01 -15.99 3.75
C GLY A 362 -18.65 -15.49 2.46
N MET A 363 -19.48 -16.31 1.81
CA MET A 363 -20.22 -15.93 0.61
C MET A 363 -21.24 -14.81 0.86
N GLN A 364 -21.83 -14.72 2.05
CA GLN A 364 -22.71 -13.58 2.39
C GLN A 364 -21.96 -12.24 2.31
N ARG A 365 -20.72 -12.20 2.80
CA ARG A 365 -19.86 -11.03 2.65
C ARG A 365 -19.48 -10.77 1.20
N ILE A 366 -19.00 -11.79 0.49
CA ILE A 366 -18.57 -11.66 -0.92
C ILE A 366 -19.69 -11.12 -1.79
N ARG A 367 -20.93 -11.57 -1.62
CA ARG A 367 -22.09 -11.08 -2.40
C ARG A 367 -22.32 -9.58 -2.26
N ILE A 368 -22.06 -9.00 -1.09
CA ILE A 368 -22.19 -7.56 -0.87
C ILE A 368 -20.94 -6.82 -1.36
N MET A 369 -19.76 -7.34 -1.00
CA MET A 369 -18.50 -6.66 -1.26
C MET A 369 -18.08 -6.68 -2.72
N ALA A 370 -18.36 -7.75 -3.46
CA ALA A 370 -17.94 -7.94 -4.86
C ALA A 370 -18.34 -6.76 -5.78
N PHE A 371 -19.53 -6.22 -5.59
CA PHE A 371 -20.02 -5.05 -6.33
C PHE A 371 -19.63 -3.72 -5.66
N SER A 372 -19.42 -3.75 -4.36
CA SER A 372 -19.07 -2.55 -3.58
C SER A 372 -17.67 -2.03 -3.90
N TYR A 373 -16.73 -2.89 -4.30
CA TYR A 373 -15.39 -2.46 -4.73
C TYR A 373 -15.43 -1.49 -5.92
N ALA A 374 -16.39 -1.64 -6.83
CA ALA A 374 -16.56 -0.72 -7.95
C ALA A 374 -16.90 0.70 -7.48
N VAL A 375 -17.58 0.84 -6.33
CA VAL A 375 -17.87 2.14 -5.71
C VAL A 375 -16.62 2.72 -5.06
N SER A 376 -15.80 1.90 -4.36
CA SER A 376 -14.58 2.37 -3.72
C SER A 376 -13.58 2.97 -4.72
N VAL A 377 -13.58 2.49 -5.96
CA VAL A 377 -12.71 3.01 -7.03
C VAL A 377 -12.88 4.52 -7.25
N PHE A 378 -14.11 5.03 -7.17
CA PHE A 378 -14.36 6.47 -7.33
C PHE A 378 -13.75 7.28 -6.19
N MET A 379 -13.75 6.77 -4.97
CA MET A 379 -13.09 7.39 -3.82
C MET A 379 -11.56 7.38 -4.00
N ASP A 380 -10.97 6.20 -4.16
CA ASP A 380 -9.51 6.02 -4.12
C ASP A 380 -8.82 6.62 -5.34
N CYS A 381 -9.38 6.44 -6.55
CA CYS A 381 -8.84 7.02 -7.78
C CYS A 381 -8.92 8.55 -7.75
N THR A 382 -10.01 9.14 -7.22
CA THR A 382 -10.16 10.59 -7.10
C THR A 382 -9.22 11.17 -6.03
N THR A 383 -9.00 10.45 -4.93
CA THR A 383 -7.99 10.81 -3.93
C THR A 383 -6.59 10.79 -4.55
N ALA A 384 -6.24 9.74 -5.31
CA ALA A 384 -4.97 9.65 -6.02
C ALA A 384 -4.80 10.79 -7.04
N ALA A 385 -5.89 11.17 -7.73
CA ALA A 385 -5.93 12.29 -8.64
C ALA A 385 -5.67 13.63 -7.91
N SER A 386 -6.31 13.84 -6.79
CA SER A 386 -6.12 15.03 -5.93
C SER A 386 -4.67 15.12 -5.43
N ARG A 387 -4.07 13.99 -5.02
CA ARG A 387 -2.64 13.91 -4.68
C ARG A 387 -1.76 14.29 -5.86
N GLY A 388 -2.07 13.78 -7.05
CA GLY A 388 -1.33 14.05 -8.27
C GLY A 388 -1.25 15.55 -8.64
N ILE A 389 -2.24 16.34 -8.26
CA ILE A 389 -2.21 17.82 -8.39
C ILE A 389 -1.73 18.52 -7.12
N GLY A 390 -1.13 17.80 -6.17
CA GLY A 390 -0.55 18.35 -4.95
C GLY A 390 -1.57 18.73 -3.86
N LYS A 391 -2.84 18.30 -3.97
CA LYS A 391 -3.89 18.56 -2.99
C LYS A 391 -4.16 17.29 -2.18
N THR A 392 -3.58 17.20 -0.97
CA THR A 392 -3.64 15.95 -0.17
C THR A 392 -4.42 16.12 1.12
N ILE A 393 -4.29 17.27 1.80
CA ILE A 393 -4.84 17.46 3.15
C ILE A 393 -6.36 17.33 3.16
N VAL A 394 -7.07 18.07 2.29
CA VAL A 394 -8.54 18.05 2.27
C VAL A 394 -9.09 16.68 1.86
N PRO A 395 -8.59 16.01 0.79
CA PRO A 395 -8.96 14.63 0.49
C PRO A 395 -8.77 13.68 1.68
N THR A 396 -7.64 13.77 2.36
CA THR A 396 -7.41 12.94 3.56
C THR A 396 -8.47 13.19 4.62
N ILE A 397 -8.82 14.45 4.91
CA ILE A 397 -9.88 14.79 5.89
C ILE A 397 -11.24 14.23 5.43
N ILE A 398 -11.59 14.36 4.14
CA ILE A 398 -12.83 13.80 3.59
C ILE A 398 -12.89 12.29 3.82
N ILE A 399 -11.81 11.56 3.57
CA ILE A 399 -11.74 10.12 3.80
C ILE A 399 -11.83 9.79 5.29
N LEU A 400 -11.11 10.50 6.16
CA LEU A 400 -11.14 10.26 7.60
C LEU A 400 -12.55 10.44 8.17
N LEU A 401 -13.27 11.44 7.72
CA LEU A 401 -14.64 11.69 8.16
C LEU A 401 -15.65 10.77 7.45
N GLY A 402 -15.61 10.69 6.12
CA GLY A 402 -16.62 9.99 5.33
C GLY A 402 -16.47 8.47 5.34
N SER A 403 -15.24 7.95 5.50
CA SER A 403 -15.03 6.51 5.56
C SER A 403 -14.73 6.01 6.97
N CYS A 404 -13.80 6.62 7.70
CA CYS A 404 -13.39 6.07 9.00
C CYS A 404 -14.37 6.46 10.12
N ALA A 405 -14.62 7.75 10.34
CA ALA A 405 -15.54 8.19 11.40
C ALA A 405 -16.98 7.71 11.13
N PHE A 406 -17.43 7.77 9.88
CA PHE A 406 -18.75 7.28 9.48
C PHE A 406 -18.94 5.79 9.82
N ARG A 407 -17.92 4.94 9.60
CA ARG A 407 -18.01 3.51 9.95
C ARG A 407 -18.19 3.30 11.44
N ILE A 408 -17.46 4.06 12.25
CA ILE A 408 -17.61 3.98 13.72
C ILE A 408 -19.02 4.38 14.13
N VAL A 409 -19.53 5.51 13.63
CA VAL A 409 -20.90 5.96 13.91
C VAL A 409 -21.92 4.93 13.46
N TRP A 410 -21.77 4.35 12.27
CA TRP A 410 -22.67 3.32 11.76
C TRP A 410 -22.74 2.09 12.67
N ILE A 411 -21.60 1.62 13.17
CA ILE A 411 -21.55 0.46 14.07
C ILE A 411 -22.30 0.71 15.36
N TYR A 412 -22.12 1.87 15.97
CA TYR A 412 -22.77 2.22 17.24
C TYR A 412 -24.22 2.74 17.09
N THR A 413 -24.71 2.94 15.89
CA THR A 413 -26.10 3.39 15.62
C THR A 413 -26.88 2.35 14.82
N ILE A 414 -26.73 2.35 13.50
CA ILE A 414 -27.53 1.52 12.57
C ILE A 414 -27.28 0.04 12.80
N PHE A 415 -26.01 -0.38 12.91
CA PHE A 415 -25.67 -1.78 13.16
C PHE A 415 -26.11 -2.22 14.56
N ALA A 416 -25.94 -1.38 15.58
CA ALA A 416 -26.41 -1.69 16.94
C ALA A 416 -27.93 -1.88 17.01
N TRP A 417 -28.71 -1.19 16.16
CA TRP A 417 -30.16 -1.32 16.11
C TRP A 417 -30.62 -2.50 15.24
N ILE A 418 -30.03 -2.71 14.05
CA ILE A 418 -30.51 -3.74 13.09
C ILE A 418 -29.78 -5.08 13.28
N HIS A 419 -28.61 -5.13 13.84
CA HIS A 419 -27.74 -6.27 14.17
C HIS A 419 -27.82 -7.46 13.19
N THR A 420 -27.61 -7.22 11.89
CA THR A 420 -27.59 -8.24 10.84
C THR A 420 -26.30 -8.17 10.03
N ILE A 421 -25.89 -9.31 9.43
CA ILE A 421 -24.72 -9.38 8.58
C ILE A 421 -24.79 -8.38 7.39
N PRO A 422 -25.92 -8.25 6.67
CA PRO A 422 -26.04 -7.23 5.63
C PRO A 422 -25.88 -5.81 6.16
N SER A 423 -26.47 -5.46 7.32
CA SER A 423 -26.34 -4.11 7.89
C SER A 423 -24.89 -3.79 8.25
N LEU A 424 -24.09 -4.78 8.65
CA LEU A 424 -22.68 -4.61 8.94
C LEU A 424 -21.90 -4.29 7.67
N TYR A 425 -22.08 -5.06 6.58
CA TYR A 425 -21.26 -4.84 5.36
C TYR A 425 -21.76 -3.70 4.48
N LEU A 426 -23.03 -3.32 4.54
CA LEU A 426 -23.56 -2.14 3.84
C LEU A 426 -22.89 -0.83 4.30
N LEU A 427 -22.30 -0.80 5.50
CA LEU A 427 -21.51 0.36 5.94
C LEU A 427 -20.40 0.73 4.95
N TYR A 428 -19.78 -0.26 4.28
CA TYR A 428 -18.75 0.00 3.26
C TYR A 428 -19.35 0.73 2.06
N VAL A 429 -20.49 0.27 1.56
CA VAL A 429 -21.17 0.86 0.40
C VAL A 429 -21.51 2.33 0.66
N PHE A 430 -22.19 2.61 1.78
CA PHE A 430 -22.61 3.97 2.11
C PHE A 430 -21.43 4.89 2.40
N SER A 431 -20.42 4.40 3.15
CA SER A 431 -19.22 5.19 3.44
C SER A 431 -18.47 5.55 2.16
N TRP A 432 -18.32 4.60 1.22
CA TRP A 432 -17.65 4.85 -0.05
C TRP A 432 -18.45 5.76 -0.97
N LEU A 433 -19.78 5.64 -1.04
CA LEU A 433 -20.63 6.53 -1.83
C LEU A 433 -20.53 7.99 -1.37
N ILE A 434 -20.68 8.22 -0.06
CA ILE A 434 -20.62 9.58 0.52
C ILE A 434 -19.22 10.17 0.33
N THR A 435 -18.18 9.39 0.61
CA THR A 435 -16.79 9.84 0.47
C THR A 435 -16.45 10.11 -1.00
N SER A 436 -16.87 9.23 -1.93
CA SER A 436 -16.66 9.42 -3.37
C SER A 436 -17.30 10.69 -3.88
N ALA A 437 -18.55 10.97 -3.49
CA ALA A 437 -19.24 12.18 -3.90
C ALA A 437 -18.48 13.44 -3.42
N ALA A 438 -18.05 13.48 -2.15
CA ALA A 438 -17.29 14.58 -1.60
C ALA A 438 -15.92 14.75 -2.28
N GLU A 439 -15.20 13.66 -2.55
CA GLU A 439 -13.92 13.67 -3.26
C GLU A 439 -14.04 14.17 -4.70
N ILE A 440 -15.05 13.73 -5.44
CA ILE A 440 -15.30 14.17 -6.83
C ILE A 440 -15.63 15.65 -6.87
N ILE A 441 -16.47 16.15 -5.95
CA ILE A 441 -16.79 17.57 -5.84
C ILE A 441 -15.52 18.38 -5.56
N TYR A 442 -14.74 17.97 -4.56
CA TYR A 442 -13.50 18.66 -4.20
C TYR A 442 -12.48 18.64 -5.34
N PHE A 443 -12.26 17.48 -5.97
CA PHE A 443 -11.36 17.37 -7.12
C PHE A 443 -11.80 18.26 -8.28
N THR A 444 -13.10 18.28 -8.61
CA THR A 444 -13.64 19.10 -9.69
C THR A 444 -13.40 20.60 -9.44
N ILE A 445 -13.64 21.06 -8.20
CA ILE A 445 -13.37 22.45 -7.81
C ILE A 445 -11.87 22.75 -7.89
N SER A 446 -11.03 21.85 -7.39
CA SER A 446 -9.58 22.01 -7.38
C SER A 446 -9.02 22.02 -8.80
N TYR A 447 -9.48 21.12 -9.67
CA TYR A 447 -9.09 21.05 -11.07
C TYR A 447 -9.46 22.33 -11.85
N ARG A 448 -10.67 22.87 -11.64
CA ARG A 448 -11.11 24.13 -12.28
C ARG A 448 -10.18 25.29 -11.93
N LYS A 449 -9.70 25.35 -10.69
CA LYS A 449 -8.80 26.40 -10.17
C LYS A 449 -7.33 26.23 -10.58
N LEU A 450 -6.97 25.16 -11.31
CA LEU A 450 -5.60 25.00 -11.82
C LEU A 450 -5.30 26.03 -12.90
N ASN A 451 -4.28 26.83 -12.68
CA ASN A 451 -3.71 27.77 -13.63
C ASN A 451 -2.56 27.09 -14.38
N CYS A 452 -2.89 26.12 -15.23
CA CYS A 452 -1.92 25.40 -16.07
C CYS A 452 -2.17 25.74 -17.54
#